data_a3b71a1f50d80eb7a3ebb87cbf4e088b
#
_entry.id   a3b71a1f50d80eb7a3ebb87cbf4e088b
#
_cell.length_a   1.000
_cell.length_b   1.000
_cell.length_c   1.000
_cell.angle_alpha   90.00
_cell.angle_beta   90.00
_cell.angle_gamma   90.00
#
_symmetry.space_group_name_H-M   'P 1'
#
loop_
_entity.id
_entity.type
_entity.pdbx_description
1 polymer ?
#
loop_
_entity_poly.entity_id
_entity_poly.type
_entity_poly.pdbx_seq_one_letter_code
_entity_poly.pdbx_strand_id
1 'polypeptide(L)'
;MSNITKIRGRQILDSRGNPTVEVDVFCGDIMGRAAVPSGASTGEYEAVELRDGGDKYLGKSVTKAVKNVNNIISKELVGKSCNDQAGIDQFLIDLDGTNNKSNLGANAILGVSLACAHLASKISNEPLYKYLGGQEANLLPVPMMNIINGGSHSDAPIAFQEFMIRPVGADSFSESLRYGAEIFHTLKSIIKSKKLSTAVGDEGGFAPNFTGGTEEAIDTILHSIDKAGFSVGKDITLAMDCAASELSLIHI
;
A
#
# COMPACT_ATOMS: atom_id res chain seq x y z
N MET A 1 12.05 30.30 6.39
CA MET A 1 10.94 30.06 7.35
C MET A 1 10.16 28.86 6.84
N SER A 2 9.98 27.83 7.67
CA SER A 2 9.36 26.56 7.27
C SER A 2 8.04 26.30 8.03
N ASN A 3 7.36 27.39 8.45
CA ASN A 3 6.13 27.25 9.21
C ASN A 3 4.93 26.96 8.30
N ILE A 4 4.14 26.03 8.70
CA ILE A 4 2.88 25.67 8.04
C ILE A 4 1.93 26.87 8.09
N THR A 5 1.47 27.33 6.92
CA THR A 5 0.54 28.46 6.81
C THR A 5 -0.90 28.02 6.60
N LYS A 6 -1.13 26.85 6.04
CA LYS A 6 -2.47 26.31 5.75
C LYS A 6 -2.44 24.81 5.58
N ILE A 7 -3.49 24.12 6.00
CA ILE A 7 -3.77 22.72 5.74
C ILE A 7 -5.16 22.59 5.14
N ARG A 8 -5.31 21.75 4.12
CA ARG A 8 -6.59 21.47 3.47
C ARG A 8 -6.73 20.00 3.12
N GLY A 9 -7.69 19.33 3.75
CA GLY A 9 -8.09 17.97 3.40
C GLY A 9 -9.28 17.97 2.43
N ARG A 10 -9.35 16.95 1.59
CA ARG A 10 -10.49 16.65 0.72
C ARG A 10 -10.67 15.15 0.55
N GLN A 11 -11.88 14.75 0.18
CA GLN A 11 -12.18 13.40 -0.28
C GLN A 11 -11.90 13.30 -1.77
N ILE A 12 -11.19 12.24 -2.16
CA ILE A 12 -10.96 11.84 -3.56
C ILE A 12 -11.38 10.38 -3.73
N LEU A 13 -11.30 9.83 -4.95
CA LEU A 13 -11.51 8.40 -5.19
C LEU A 13 -10.17 7.71 -5.47
N ASP A 14 -10.00 6.52 -4.92
CA ASP A 14 -8.89 5.63 -5.23
C ASP A 14 -9.09 4.89 -6.57
N SER A 15 -8.13 4.04 -6.97
CA SER A 15 -8.18 3.27 -8.22
C SER A 15 -9.33 2.26 -8.30
N ARG A 16 -9.93 1.90 -7.14
CA ARG A 16 -11.10 1.02 -7.04
C ARG A 16 -12.43 1.77 -6.99
N GLY A 17 -12.39 3.13 -7.04
CA GLY A 17 -13.58 3.97 -6.91
C GLY A 17 -14.05 4.16 -5.47
N ASN A 18 -13.25 3.79 -4.46
CA ASN A 18 -13.57 4.03 -3.06
C ASN A 18 -13.06 5.41 -2.61
N PRO A 19 -13.80 6.13 -1.75
CA PRO A 19 -13.31 7.37 -1.17
C PRO A 19 -12.05 7.20 -0.35
N THR A 20 -11.11 8.13 -0.49
CA THR A 20 -9.94 8.27 0.38
C THR A 20 -9.64 9.74 0.65
N VAL A 21 -8.69 10.00 1.56
CA VAL A 21 -8.32 11.35 1.99
C VAL A 21 -7.12 11.84 1.17
N GLU A 22 -7.20 13.07 0.65
CA GLU A 22 -6.06 13.80 0.12
C GLU A 22 -5.86 15.07 0.94
N VAL A 23 -4.60 15.39 1.27
CA VAL A 23 -4.23 16.55 2.07
C VAL A 23 -3.20 17.40 1.35
N ASP A 24 -3.43 18.72 1.36
CA ASP A 24 -2.45 19.75 1.00
C ASP A 24 -1.97 20.47 2.27
N VAL A 25 -0.66 20.62 2.42
CA VAL A 25 -0.02 21.45 3.46
C VAL A 25 0.80 22.53 2.79
N PHE A 26 0.68 23.77 3.26
CA PHE A 26 1.29 24.94 2.64
C PHE A 26 2.28 25.64 3.59
N CYS A 27 3.35 26.16 3.01
CA CYS A 27 4.25 27.14 3.60
C CYS A 27 4.43 28.30 2.60
N GLY A 28 3.70 29.40 2.78
CA GLY A 28 3.57 30.42 1.75
C GLY A 28 3.01 29.83 0.45
N ASP A 29 3.74 29.97 -0.64
CA ASP A 29 3.36 29.46 -1.97
C ASP A 29 3.80 28.02 -2.23
N ILE A 30 4.63 27.44 -1.37
CA ILE A 30 5.09 26.06 -1.52
C ILE A 30 4.05 25.12 -0.91
N MET A 31 3.75 24.04 -1.63
CA MET A 31 2.73 23.05 -1.21
C MET A 31 3.28 21.62 -1.28
N GLY A 32 3.08 20.89 -0.19
CA GLY A 32 3.16 19.44 -0.14
C GLY A 32 1.76 18.82 -0.27
N ARG A 33 1.62 17.74 -1.02
CA ARG A 33 0.37 16.99 -1.22
C ARG A 33 0.59 15.51 -1.00
N ALA A 34 -0.36 14.88 -0.34
CA ALA A 34 -0.41 13.44 -0.23
C ALA A 34 -1.84 12.92 -0.34
N ALA A 35 -2.04 11.84 -1.09
CA ALA A 35 -3.23 11.02 -1.09
C ALA A 35 -2.97 9.78 -0.24
N VAL A 36 -3.90 9.45 0.64
CA VAL A 36 -3.75 8.32 1.56
C VAL A 36 -4.06 7.01 0.84
N PRO A 37 -3.12 6.05 0.82
CA PRO A 37 -3.44 4.72 0.30
C PRO A 37 -4.42 4.01 1.25
N SER A 38 -5.30 3.19 0.67
CA SER A 38 -6.25 2.35 1.39
C SER A 38 -6.05 0.91 0.96
N GLY A 39 -5.88 -0.01 1.92
CA GLY A 39 -5.71 -1.44 1.66
C GLY A 39 -6.98 -2.09 1.11
N ALA A 40 -6.85 -3.24 0.46
CA ALA A 40 -7.98 -4.05 0.01
C ALA A 40 -8.57 -4.85 1.19
N SER A 41 -7.72 -5.33 2.08
CA SER A 41 -8.06 -6.01 3.35
C SER A 41 -7.41 -5.29 4.52
N THR A 42 -7.87 -5.54 5.75
CA THR A 42 -7.35 -4.94 6.98
C THR A 42 -7.10 -6.03 8.02
N GLY A 43 -5.95 -5.96 8.69
CA GLY A 43 -5.65 -6.82 9.83
C GLY A 43 -6.37 -6.37 11.11
N GLU A 44 -6.59 -7.27 12.05
CA GLU A 44 -7.29 -7.02 13.31
C GLU A 44 -6.64 -5.93 14.16
N TYR A 45 -5.32 -5.79 14.07
CA TYR A 45 -4.52 -4.86 14.90
C TYR A 45 -4.12 -3.58 14.15
N GLU A 46 -4.63 -3.35 12.96
CA GLU A 46 -4.35 -2.12 12.23
C GLU A 46 -4.96 -0.88 12.88
N ALA A 47 -4.33 0.27 12.66
CA ALA A 47 -4.92 1.56 13.03
C ALA A 47 -6.20 1.83 12.22
N VAL A 48 -7.16 2.50 12.84
CA VAL A 48 -8.50 2.69 12.26
C VAL A 48 -8.47 3.64 11.08
N GLU A 49 -8.79 3.14 9.90
CA GLU A 49 -9.20 3.97 8.77
C GLU A 49 -10.61 4.50 9.03
N LEU A 50 -10.73 5.80 9.34
CA LEU A 50 -12.00 6.39 9.73
C LEU A 50 -12.93 6.53 8.53
N ARG A 51 -14.02 5.73 8.51
CA ARG A 51 -15.09 5.74 7.54
C ARG A 51 -16.36 6.33 8.15
N ASP A 52 -17.20 6.99 7.32
CA ASP A 52 -18.38 7.67 7.82
C ASP A 52 -19.51 6.72 8.24
N GLY A 53 -19.58 5.53 7.61
CA GLY A 53 -20.76 4.68 7.67
C GLY A 53 -21.93 5.27 6.87
N GLY A 54 -23.14 4.72 7.05
CA GLY A 54 -24.35 5.18 6.37
C GLY A 54 -24.39 4.83 4.88
N ASP A 55 -25.24 5.54 4.10
CA ASP A 55 -25.59 5.10 2.74
C ASP A 55 -24.62 5.61 1.65
N LYS A 56 -23.94 6.74 1.88
CA LYS A 56 -23.05 7.33 0.87
C LYS A 56 -21.83 6.45 0.66
N TYR A 57 -21.52 6.16 -0.62
CA TYR A 57 -20.42 5.28 -1.01
C TYR A 57 -20.46 3.93 -0.27
N LEU A 58 -21.66 3.39 -0.04
CA LEU A 58 -21.88 2.15 0.69
C LEU A 58 -21.20 2.14 2.08
N GLY A 59 -21.25 3.28 2.78
CA GLY A 59 -20.62 3.48 4.08
C GLY A 59 -19.14 3.84 4.06
N LYS A 60 -18.49 3.84 2.88
CA LYS A 60 -17.03 4.02 2.73
C LYS A 60 -16.59 5.49 2.63
N SER A 61 -17.51 6.47 2.72
CA SER A 61 -17.16 7.89 2.70
C SER A 61 -16.17 8.24 3.83
N VAL A 62 -15.32 9.28 3.63
CA VAL A 62 -14.27 9.71 4.57
C VAL A 62 -14.44 11.17 5.00
N THR A 63 -15.66 11.69 4.96
CA THR A 63 -15.90 13.11 5.26
C THR A 63 -15.64 13.48 6.72
N LYS A 64 -15.77 12.53 7.67
CA LYS A 64 -15.38 12.71 9.07
C LYS A 64 -13.87 12.92 9.19
N ALA A 65 -13.05 12.08 8.56
CA ALA A 65 -11.60 12.23 8.53
C ALA A 65 -11.18 13.56 7.88
N VAL A 66 -11.82 13.95 6.76
CA VAL A 66 -11.61 15.25 6.11
C VAL A 66 -11.96 16.42 7.06
N LYS A 67 -13.05 16.33 7.82
CA LYS A 67 -13.41 17.34 8.82
C LYS A 67 -12.37 17.41 9.95
N ASN A 68 -11.84 16.27 10.39
CA ASN A 68 -10.78 16.23 11.41
C ASN A 68 -9.51 16.93 10.90
N VAL A 69 -9.11 16.71 9.65
CA VAL A 69 -7.99 17.45 9.03
C VAL A 69 -8.28 18.95 9.02
N ASN A 70 -9.44 19.38 8.53
CA ASN A 70 -9.73 20.80 8.28
C ASN A 70 -10.06 21.59 9.55
N ASN A 71 -10.68 20.97 10.56
CA ASN A 71 -11.24 21.68 11.71
C ASN A 71 -10.46 21.43 13.02
N ILE A 72 -9.72 20.33 13.12
CA ILE A 72 -8.97 19.97 14.31
C ILE A 72 -7.47 20.08 14.01
N ILE A 73 -6.92 19.20 13.17
CA ILE A 73 -5.48 19.12 12.90
C ILE A 73 -4.94 20.45 12.34
N SER A 74 -5.68 21.07 11.39
CA SER A 74 -5.26 22.33 10.78
C SER A 74 -5.10 23.46 11.80
N LYS A 75 -5.98 23.56 12.80
CA LYS A 75 -5.91 24.60 13.83
C LYS A 75 -4.70 24.44 14.73
N GLU A 76 -4.32 23.23 14.99
CA GLU A 76 -3.25 22.88 15.94
C GLU A 76 -1.85 22.88 15.30
N LEU A 77 -1.75 22.61 13.98
CA LEU A 77 -0.48 22.55 13.27
C LEU A 77 -0.09 23.83 12.54
N VAL A 78 -1.04 24.71 12.17
CA VAL A 78 -0.71 26.00 11.54
C VAL A 78 0.17 26.82 12.49
N GLY A 79 1.28 27.34 11.95
CA GLY A 79 2.31 28.05 12.70
C GLY A 79 3.48 27.17 13.18
N LYS A 80 3.35 25.85 13.22
CA LYS A 80 4.45 24.90 13.55
C LYS A 80 5.37 24.71 12.35
N SER A 81 6.62 24.32 12.63
CA SER A 81 7.60 24.00 11.58
C SER A 81 7.26 22.68 10.88
N CYS A 82 7.33 22.65 9.54
CA CYS A 82 7.16 21.40 8.77
C CYS A 82 8.45 20.57 8.67
N ASN A 83 9.59 21.05 9.19
CA ASN A 83 10.88 20.33 9.08
C ASN A 83 11.10 19.31 10.20
N ASP A 84 10.27 19.31 11.22
CA ASP A 84 10.33 18.36 12.33
C ASP A 84 9.30 17.25 12.13
N GLN A 85 9.60 16.31 11.23
CA GLN A 85 8.67 15.21 10.91
C GLN A 85 8.33 14.38 12.14
N ALA A 86 9.33 14.00 12.94
CA ALA A 86 9.10 13.18 14.14
C ALA A 86 8.22 13.91 15.16
N GLY A 87 8.45 15.22 15.36
CA GLY A 87 7.64 16.05 16.25
C GLY A 87 6.22 16.24 15.75
N ILE A 88 6.01 16.37 14.41
CA ILE A 88 4.67 16.42 13.81
C ILE A 88 3.93 15.09 14.03
N ASP A 89 4.60 13.97 13.76
CA ASP A 89 3.97 12.66 13.88
C ASP A 89 3.60 12.34 15.32
N GLN A 90 4.50 12.62 16.27
CA GLN A 90 4.19 12.45 17.70
C GLN A 90 3.05 13.37 18.13
N PHE A 91 3.06 14.62 17.70
CA PHE A 91 1.98 15.57 18.01
C PHE A 91 0.61 15.09 17.50
N LEU A 92 0.56 14.52 16.29
CA LEU A 92 -0.69 13.97 15.72
C LEU A 92 -1.17 12.73 16.49
N ILE A 93 -0.26 11.87 16.93
CA ILE A 93 -0.56 10.71 17.78
C ILE A 93 -1.13 11.15 19.13
N ASP A 94 -0.49 12.12 19.77
CA ASP A 94 -0.92 12.66 21.06
C ASP A 94 -2.27 13.39 20.96
N LEU A 95 -2.52 14.09 19.83
CA LEU A 95 -3.78 14.77 19.57
C LEU A 95 -4.95 13.79 19.36
N ASP A 96 -4.69 12.63 18.76
CA ASP A 96 -5.67 11.54 18.66
C ASP A 96 -5.94 10.91 20.03
N GLY A 97 -4.90 10.63 20.82
CA GLY A 97 -4.96 10.12 22.17
C GLY A 97 -5.44 8.69 22.31
N THR A 98 -5.64 7.94 21.20
CA THR A 98 -6.01 6.51 21.22
C THR A 98 -4.90 5.63 20.68
N ASN A 99 -4.84 4.37 21.13
CA ASN A 99 -3.82 3.44 20.68
C ASN A 99 -3.91 3.12 19.18
N ASN A 100 -5.13 3.13 18.62
CA ASN A 100 -5.43 2.72 17.24
C ASN A 100 -5.87 3.87 16.34
N LYS A 101 -5.68 5.13 16.77
CA LYS A 101 -6.01 6.35 16.01
C LYS A 101 -7.50 6.47 15.64
N SER A 102 -8.38 6.00 16.53
CA SER A 102 -9.82 5.95 16.25
C SER A 102 -10.55 7.30 16.38
N ASN A 103 -9.97 8.30 17.04
CA ASN A 103 -10.59 9.62 17.20
C ASN A 103 -10.46 10.48 15.94
N LEU A 104 -9.24 10.66 15.44
CA LEU A 104 -8.99 11.46 14.24
C LEU A 104 -9.09 10.63 12.96
N GLY A 105 -8.72 9.36 13.04
CA GLY A 105 -8.57 8.45 11.93
C GLY A 105 -7.12 8.36 11.45
N ALA A 106 -6.63 7.13 11.26
CA ALA A 106 -5.29 6.91 10.71
C ALA A 106 -5.12 7.56 9.33
N ASN A 107 -6.17 7.57 8.51
CA ASN A 107 -6.19 8.22 7.20
C ASN A 107 -6.05 9.76 7.29
N ALA A 108 -6.66 10.41 8.28
CA ALA A 108 -6.47 11.85 8.51
C ALA A 108 -5.04 12.16 8.96
N ILE A 109 -4.52 11.38 9.92
CA ILE A 109 -3.17 11.54 10.48
C ILE A 109 -2.12 11.31 9.40
N LEU A 110 -2.18 10.19 8.69
CA LEU A 110 -1.23 9.83 7.64
C LEU A 110 -1.22 10.83 6.49
N GLY A 111 -2.41 11.32 6.08
CA GLY A 111 -2.52 12.32 5.02
C GLY A 111 -1.77 13.61 5.36
N VAL A 112 -1.87 14.07 6.61
CA VAL A 112 -1.14 15.27 7.07
C VAL A 112 0.34 15.00 7.21
N SER A 113 0.74 13.89 7.82
CA SER A 113 2.14 13.48 7.99
C SER A 113 2.87 13.41 6.66
N LEU A 114 2.35 12.67 5.68
CA LEU A 114 2.92 12.55 4.34
C LEU A 114 2.99 13.90 3.60
N ALA A 115 1.92 14.72 3.69
CA ALA A 115 1.91 16.03 3.05
C ALA A 115 2.95 16.98 3.65
N CYS A 116 3.20 16.91 4.97
CA CYS A 116 4.27 17.65 5.63
C CYS A 116 5.66 17.19 5.14
N ALA A 117 5.90 15.88 5.02
CA ALA A 117 7.15 15.35 4.48
C ALA A 117 7.40 15.84 3.05
N HIS A 118 6.38 15.80 2.19
CA HIS A 118 6.48 16.34 0.82
C HIS A 118 6.73 17.85 0.79
N LEU A 119 6.11 18.61 1.69
CA LEU A 119 6.35 20.04 1.81
C LEU A 119 7.80 20.33 2.22
N ALA A 120 8.27 19.67 3.27
CA ALA A 120 9.61 19.86 3.81
C ALA A 120 10.69 19.48 2.79
N SER A 121 10.52 18.36 2.08
CA SER A 121 11.38 17.92 0.98
C SER A 121 11.50 19.02 -0.12
N LYS A 122 10.37 19.64 -0.53
CA LYS A 122 10.37 20.73 -1.50
C LYS A 122 11.07 22.00 -0.98
N ILE A 123 10.84 22.35 0.30
CA ILE A 123 11.50 23.52 0.92
C ILE A 123 13.02 23.31 1.00
N SER A 124 13.46 22.09 1.32
CA SER A 124 14.87 21.72 1.37
C SER A 124 15.49 21.54 -0.02
N ASN A 125 14.69 21.57 -1.08
CA ASN A 125 15.10 21.26 -2.46
C ASN A 125 15.82 19.90 -2.58
N GLU A 126 15.32 18.92 -1.83
CA GLU A 126 15.82 17.54 -1.84
C GLU A 126 14.72 16.58 -2.28
N PRO A 127 15.03 15.48 -2.99
CA PRO A 127 14.06 14.42 -3.22
C PRO A 127 13.55 13.83 -1.90
N LEU A 128 12.27 13.43 -1.84
CA LEU A 128 11.64 12.93 -0.61
C LEU A 128 12.43 11.77 0.03
N TYR A 129 12.96 10.84 -0.78
CA TYR A 129 13.73 9.71 -0.27
C TYR A 129 15.02 10.14 0.45
N LYS A 130 15.69 11.22 0.00
CA LYS A 130 16.86 11.78 0.68
C LYS A 130 16.47 12.56 1.93
N TYR A 131 15.38 13.34 1.84
CA TYR A 131 14.87 14.09 2.97
C TYR A 131 14.52 13.14 4.16
N LEU A 132 13.89 12.01 3.90
CA LEU A 132 13.51 11.04 4.92
C LEU A 132 14.65 10.10 5.33
N GLY A 133 15.41 9.61 4.37
CA GLY A 133 16.42 8.58 4.58
C GLY A 133 17.85 9.09 4.76
N GLY A 134 18.09 10.40 4.57
CA GLY A 134 19.42 11.01 4.62
C GLY A 134 20.22 10.83 3.33
N GLN A 135 21.45 11.35 3.34
CA GLN A 135 22.31 11.42 2.13
C GLN A 135 22.71 10.03 1.60
N GLU A 136 22.74 9.03 2.46
CA GLU A 136 23.09 7.65 2.10
C GLU A 136 21.89 6.81 1.61
N ALA A 137 20.69 7.39 1.56
CA ALA A 137 19.50 6.72 1.08
C ALA A 137 19.54 6.54 -0.44
N ASN A 138 20.09 5.42 -0.90
CA ASN A 138 20.30 5.12 -2.33
C ASN A 138 19.96 3.66 -2.71
N LEU A 139 19.47 2.84 -1.75
CA LEU A 139 19.14 1.45 -1.96
C LEU A 139 17.66 1.27 -2.23
N LEU A 140 17.31 0.78 -3.43
CA LEU A 140 15.96 0.32 -3.73
C LEU A 140 15.75 -1.09 -3.18
N PRO A 141 14.59 -1.40 -2.60
CA PRO A 141 14.27 -2.77 -2.18
C PRO A 141 14.10 -3.68 -3.40
N VAL A 142 14.34 -4.99 -3.21
CA VAL A 142 13.92 -5.99 -4.18
C VAL A 142 12.40 -5.95 -4.28
N PRO A 143 11.81 -5.75 -5.47
CA PRO A 143 10.36 -5.71 -5.60
C PRO A 143 9.72 -7.05 -5.28
N MET A 144 8.65 -7.04 -4.51
CA MET A 144 7.74 -8.16 -4.33
C MET A 144 6.54 -7.96 -5.25
N MET A 145 6.29 -8.91 -6.14
CA MET A 145 5.24 -8.80 -7.16
C MET A 145 4.21 -9.89 -6.94
N ASN A 146 2.99 -9.51 -6.60
CA ASN A 146 1.87 -10.45 -6.47
C ASN A 146 1.46 -10.93 -7.88
N ILE A 147 1.47 -12.25 -8.11
CA ILE A 147 1.18 -12.86 -9.41
C ILE A 147 0.04 -13.87 -9.38
N ILE A 148 -0.32 -14.39 -8.19
CA ILE A 148 -1.52 -15.21 -7.96
C ILE A 148 -2.21 -14.73 -6.68
N ASN A 149 -3.53 -14.59 -6.76
CA ASN A 149 -4.42 -14.29 -5.66
C ASN A 149 -5.18 -15.53 -5.21
N GLY A 150 -5.38 -15.65 -3.88
CA GLY A 150 -6.23 -16.62 -3.23
C GLY A 150 -6.96 -16.00 -2.05
N GLY A 151 -7.33 -16.78 -1.05
CA GLY A 151 -8.03 -16.31 0.15
C GLY A 151 -9.27 -15.48 -0.17
N SER A 152 -9.47 -14.39 0.54
CA SER A 152 -10.58 -13.44 0.32
C SER A 152 -10.49 -12.66 -1.01
N HIS A 153 -9.36 -12.71 -1.72
CA HIS A 153 -9.12 -12.03 -2.99
C HIS A 153 -9.44 -12.90 -4.22
N SER A 154 -9.95 -14.12 -4.03
CA SER A 154 -10.28 -15.05 -5.10
C SER A 154 -11.41 -16.00 -4.69
N ASP A 155 -12.27 -16.36 -5.64
CA ASP A 155 -13.27 -17.43 -5.46
C ASP A 155 -12.67 -18.85 -5.58
N ALA A 156 -11.35 -18.94 -5.85
CA ALA A 156 -10.65 -20.22 -5.97
C ALA A 156 -10.40 -20.86 -4.59
N PRO A 157 -10.34 -22.20 -4.49
CA PRO A 157 -10.06 -22.90 -3.23
C PRO A 157 -8.56 -22.84 -2.86
N ILE A 158 -7.99 -21.64 -2.82
CA ILE A 158 -6.61 -21.35 -2.45
C ILE A 158 -6.64 -20.64 -1.11
N ALA A 159 -6.07 -21.24 -0.06
CA ALA A 159 -6.20 -20.73 1.31
C ALA A 159 -5.44 -19.42 1.54
N PHE A 160 -4.23 -19.28 0.99
CA PHE A 160 -3.39 -18.09 1.18
C PHE A 160 -3.75 -16.99 0.20
N GLN A 161 -3.70 -15.73 0.68
CA GLN A 161 -4.23 -14.57 -0.01
C GLN A 161 -3.38 -14.15 -1.20
N GLU A 162 -2.03 -14.16 -1.07
CA GLU A 162 -1.12 -13.67 -2.10
C GLU A 162 0.11 -14.55 -2.27
N PHE A 163 0.48 -14.74 -3.54
CA PHE A 163 1.71 -15.42 -3.92
C PHE A 163 2.56 -14.49 -4.76
N MET A 164 3.72 -14.13 -4.22
CA MET A 164 4.61 -13.15 -4.77
C MET A 164 5.92 -13.77 -5.25
N ILE A 165 6.50 -13.18 -6.31
CA ILE A 165 7.87 -13.43 -6.73
C ILE A 165 8.76 -12.26 -6.33
N ARG A 166 10.01 -12.57 -5.99
CA ARG A 166 11.08 -11.63 -5.65
C ARG A 166 12.30 -11.90 -6.50
N PRO A 167 12.62 -11.06 -7.47
CA PRO A 167 13.78 -11.21 -8.35
C PRO A 167 15.09 -10.81 -7.65
N VAL A 168 15.58 -11.65 -6.75
CA VAL A 168 16.75 -11.38 -5.89
C VAL A 168 18.08 -11.48 -6.61
N GLY A 169 18.14 -12.21 -7.74
CA GLY A 169 19.35 -12.38 -8.54
C GLY A 169 19.55 -11.33 -9.63
N ALA A 170 18.70 -10.33 -9.72
CA ALA A 170 18.83 -9.29 -10.73
C ALA A 170 19.83 -8.20 -10.30
N ASP A 171 20.70 -7.77 -11.22
CA ASP A 171 21.74 -6.78 -10.97
C ASP A 171 21.23 -5.33 -10.81
N SER A 172 19.96 -5.07 -11.14
CA SER A 172 19.34 -3.76 -11.03
C SER A 172 17.82 -3.87 -10.82
N PHE A 173 17.21 -2.76 -10.33
CA PHE A 173 15.76 -2.68 -10.19
C PHE A 173 15.03 -2.85 -11.54
N SER A 174 15.57 -2.29 -12.61
CA SER A 174 15.00 -2.45 -13.96
C SER A 174 15.02 -3.91 -14.42
N GLU A 175 16.12 -4.63 -14.15
CA GLU A 175 16.20 -6.07 -14.44
C GLU A 175 15.23 -6.88 -13.55
N SER A 176 15.09 -6.51 -12.28
CA SER A 176 14.08 -7.13 -11.40
C SER A 176 12.67 -7.01 -11.99
N LEU A 177 12.30 -5.83 -12.51
CA LEU A 177 11.00 -5.63 -13.17
C LEU A 177 10.87 -6.45 -14.44
N ARG A 178 11.93 -6.55 -15.25
CA ARG A 178 11.94 -7.38 -16.47
C ARG A 178 11.71 -8.86 -16.12
N TYR A 179 12.46 -9.41 -15.15
CA TYR A 179 12.27 -10.78 -14.68
C TYR A 179 10.83 -11.04 -14.26
N GLY A 180 10.28 -10.14 -13.44
CA GLY A 180 8.90 -10.23 -12.98
C GLY A 180 7.89 -10.23 -14.11
N ALA A 181 8.05 -9.33 -15.08
CA ALA A 181 7.16 -9.24 -16.24
C ALA A 181 7.22 -10.50 -17.11
N GLU A 182 8.41 -11.02 -17.39
CA GLU A 182 8.59 -12.23 -18.18
C GLU A 182 7.97 -13.46 -17.53
N ILE A 183 8.17 -13.62 -16.20
CA ILE A 183 7.54 -14.70 -15.42
C ILE A 183 6.02 -14.54 -15.40
N PHE A 184 5.50 -13.33 -15.17
CA PHE A 184 4.06 -13.05 -15.18
C PHE A 184 3.39 -13.42 -16.49
N HIS A 185 4.00 -13.06 -17.64
CA HIS A 185 3.48 -13.41 -18.95
C HIS A 185 3.62 -14.91 -19.27
N THR A 186 4.67 -15.56 -18.78
CA THR A 186 4.84 -17.01 -18.88
C THR A 186 3.77 -17.73 -18.06
N LEU A 187 3.52 -17.28 -16.82
CA LEU A 187 2.45 -17.77 -15.96
C LEU A 187 1.08 -17.63 -16.63
N LYS A 188 0.79 -16.46 -17.22
CA LYS A 188 -0.44 -16.25 -18.01
C LYS A 188 -0.63 -17.30 -19.09
N SER A 189 0.45 -17.61 -19.82
CA SER A 189 0.42 -18.61 -20.91
C SER A 189 0.14 -20.00 -20.37
N ILE A 190 0.71 -20.37 -19.23
CA ILE A 190 0.49 -21.67 -18.56
C ILE A 190 -0.95 -21.78 -18.08
N ILE A 191 -1.49 -20.77 -17.36
CA ILE A 191 -2.89 -20.73 -16.91
C ILE A 191 -3.85 -20.86 -18.09
N LYS A 192 -3.58 -20.12 -19.18
CA LYS A 192 -4.39 -20.21 -20.42
C LYS A 192 -4.35 -21.61 -21.06
N SER A 193 -3.19 -22.28 -21.05
CA SER A 193 -3.06 -23.64 -21.59
C SER A 193 -3.85 -24.68 -20.78
N LYS A 194 -4.02 -24.44 -19.48
CA LYS A 194 -4.91 -25.22 -18.60
C LYS A 194 -6.40 -24.85 -18.79
N LYS A 195 -6.75 -23.92 -19.68
CA LYS A 195 -8.10 -23.40 -19.91
C LYS A 195 -8.72 -22.72 -18.68
N LEU A 196 -7.89 -22.19 -17.80
CA LEU A 196 -8.30 -21.44 -16.62
C LEU A 196 -8.36 -19.92 -16.90
N SER A 197 -9.06 -19.20 -16.02
CA SER A 197 -9.19 -17.74 -16.12
C SER A 197 -7.84 -17.05 -15.97
N THR A 198 -7.58 -16.05 -16.79
CA THR A 198 -6.45 -15.12 -16.68
C THR A 198 -6.91 -13.71 -16.29
N ALA A 199 -8.12 -13.60 -15.71
CA ALA A 199 -8.53 -12.36 -15.05
C ALA A 199 -7.65 -12.11 -13.83
N VAL A 200 -7.41 -10.83 -13.56
CA VAL A 200 -6.60 -10.38 -12.42
C VAL A 200 -7.50 -9.78 -11.35
N GLY A 201 -7.11 -9.97 -10.09
CA GLY A 201 -7.73 -9.31 -8.95
C GLY A 201 -7.27 -7.85 -8.80
N ASP A 202 -7.74 -7.19 -7.75
CA ASP A 202 -7.46 -5.77 -7.44
C ASP A 202 -5.97 -5.46 -7.27
N GLU A 203 -5.18 -6.47 -6.92
CA GLU A 203 -3.73 -6.37 -6.69
C GLU A 203 -2.88 -6.90 -7.86
N GLY A 204 -3.52 -7.19 -8.99
CA GLY A 204 -2.86 -7.54 -10.25
C GLY A 204 -2.45 -9.00 -10.39
N GLY A 205 -2.58 -9.84 -9.36
CA GLY A 205 -2.37 -11.30 -9.44
C GLY A 205 -3.51 -11.99 -10.19
N PHE A 206 -3.22 -13.09 -10.89
CA PHE A 206 -4.24 -13.93 -11.49
C PHE A 206 -5.08 -14.64 -10.40
N ALA A 207 -6.36 -14.85 -10.66
CA ALA A 207 -7.28 -15.57 -9.79
C ALA A 207 -7.84 -16.82 -10.51
N PRO A 208 -7.00 -17.80 -10.87
CA PRO A 208 -7.45 -19.01 -11.53
C PRO A 208 -8.09 -19.97 -10.52
N ASN A 209 -9.12 -20.68 -10.94
CA ASN A 209 -9.75 -21.71 -10.13
C ASN A 209 -8.88 -22.99 -10.11
N PHE A 210 -7.80 -22.99 -9.32
CA PHE A 210 -6.94 -24.13 -9.09
C PHE A 210 -7.62 -25.14 -8.14
N THR A 211 -7.97 -26.31 -8.63
CA THR A 211 -8.62 -27.37 -7.83
C THR A 211 -7.66 -28.05 -6.85
N GLY A 212 -6.34 -27.99 -7.12
CA GLY A 212 -5.29 -28.46 -6.22
C GLY A 212 -4.87 -27.44 -5.17
N GLY A 213 -5.60 -26.30 -5.06
CA GLY A 213 -5.40 -25.33 -3.99
C GLY A 213 -4.02 -24.65 -3.99
N THR A 214 -3.48 -24.42 -2.80
CA THR A 214 -2.20 -23.73 -2.57
C THR A 214 -1.03 -24.45 -3.23
N GLU A 215 -0.98 -25.78 -3.21
CA GLU A 215 0.12 -26.55 -3.82
C GLU A 215 0.15 -26.36 -5.33
N GLU A 216 -1.02 -26.45 -6.00
CA GLU A 216 -1.09 -26.21 -7.45
C GLU A 216 -0.68 -24.78 -7.84
N ALA A 217 -1.02 -23.80 -7.00
CA ALA A 217 -0.61 -22.40 -7.21
C ALA A 217 0.92 -22.27 -7.17
N ILE A 218 1.57 -22.83 -6.14
CA ILE A 218 3.02 -22.80 -5.97
C ILE A 218 3.70 -23.56 -7.13
N ASP A 219 3.27 -24.78 -7.45
CA ASP A 219 3.85 -25.57 -8.53
C ASP A 219 3.74 -24.87 -9.89
N THR A 220 2.61 -24.21 -10.14
CA THR A 220 2.41 -23.45 -11.38
C THR A 220 3.34 -22.24 -11.45
N ILE A 221 3.61 -21.56 -10.32
CA ILE A 221 4.60 -20.46 -10.23
C ILE A 221 6.00 -21.02 -10.48
N LEU A 222 6.41 -22.08 -9.79
CA LEU A 222 7.73 -22.69 -9.96
C LEU A 222 7.97 -23.10 -11.41
N HIS A 223 6.99 -23.74 -12.04
CA HIS A 223 7.04 -24.07 -13.46
C HIS A 223 7.15 -22.85 -14.37
N SER A 224 6.47 -21.74 -14.01
CA SER A 224 6.56 -20.50 -14.80
C SER A 224 7.93 -19.84 -14.71
N ILE A 225 8.59 -19.91 -13.55
CA ILE A 225 9.95 -19.40 -13.33
C ILE A 225 10.95 -20.19 -14.19
N ASP A 226 10.91 -21.52 -14.11
CA ASP A 226 11.77 -22.41 -14.90
C ASP A 226 11.56 -22.20 -16.40
N LYS A 227 10.31 -22.19 -16.86
CA LYS A 227 9.95 -21.97 -18.28
C LYS A 227 10.34 -20.59 -18.79
N ALA A 228 10.40 -19.57 -17.93
CA ALA A 228 10.91 -18.25 -18.27
C ALA A 228 12.45 -18.19 -18.29
N GLY A 229 13.15 -19.27 -17.93
CA GLY A 229 14.60 -19.38 -17.96
C GLY A 229 15.31 -18.90 -16.71
N PHE A 230 14.59 -18.79 -15.59
CA PHE A 230 15.16 -18.38 -14.30
C PHE A 230 15.23 -19.53 -13.30
N SER A 231 16.17 -19.44 -12.37
CA SER A 231 16.41 -20.44 -11.32
C SER A 231 15.81 -20.02 -9.99
N VAL A 232 14.96 -20.88 -9.41
CA VAL A 232 14.40 -20.68 -8.06
C VAL A 232 15.53 -20.74 -7.02
N GLY A 233 15.50 -19.85 -6.04
CA GLY A 233 16.49 -19.72 -4.99
C GLY A 233 17.74 -18.91 -5.37
N LYS A 234 18.06 -18.84 -6.65
CA LYS A 234 19.19 -18.04 -7.17
C LYS A 234 18.72 -16.72 -7.77
N ASP A 235 17.86 -16.79 -8.78
CA ASP A 235 17.38 -15.60 -9.49
C ASP A 235 16.09 -15.07 -8.88
N ILE A 236 15.20 -16.00 -8.48
CA ILE A 236 13.86 -15.70 -7.95
C ILE A 236 13.65 -16.45 -6.64
N THR A 237 13.09 -15.73 -5.65
CA THR A 237 12.51 -16.33 -4.44
C THR A 237 11.01 -16.06 -4.40
N LEU A 238 10.28 -16.89 -3.64
CA LEU A 238 8.86 -16.70 -3.39
C LEU A 238 8.64 -15.95 -2.07
N ALA A 239 7.54 -15.19 -2.00
CA ALA A 239 6.98 -14.64 -0.78
C ALA A 239 5.47 -14.88 -0.80
N MET A 240 4.86 -14.93 0.37
CA MET A 240 3.41 -15.13 0.51
C MET A 240 2.86 -14.17 1.57
N ASP A 241 1.68 -13.66 1.32
CA ASP A 241 0.81 -13.12 2.37
C ASP A 241 -0.27 -14.16 2.68
N CYS A 242 -0.19 -14.71 3.89
CA CYS A 242 -1.12 -15.74 4.33
C CYS A 242 -2.44 -15.17 4.85
N ALA A 243 -2.52 -13.85 5.11
CA ALA A 243 -3.66 -13.19 5.73
C ALA A 243 -4.16 -13.96 6.96
N ALA A 244 -3.29 -14.17 7.94
CA ALA A 244 -3.51 -15.09 9.06
C ALA A 244 -4.81 -14.84 9.83
N SER A 245 -5.30 -13.59 9.87
CA SER A 245 -6.58 -13.24 10.49
C SER A 245 -7.79 -13.82 9.76
N GLU A 246 -7.65 -14.17 8.49
CA GLU A 246 -8.70 -14.77 7.66
C GLU A 246 -8.66 -16.32 7.71
N LEU A 247 -7.57 -16.90 8.21
CA LEU A 247 -7.42 -18.34 8.29
C LEU A 247 -8.14 -18.92 9.50
N SER A 248 -8.94 -19.95 9.28
CA SER A 248 -9.55 -20.74 10.38
C SER A 248 -8.52 -21.74 10.91
N LEU A 249 -7.96 -21.46 12.10
CA LEU A 249 -6.98 -22.35 12.75
C LEU A 249 -7.60 -23.71 13.20
N ILE A 250 -8.92 -23.88 13.11
CA ILE A 250 -9.60 -25.13 13.42
C ILE A 250 -9.40 -26.19 12.31
N HIS A 251 -9.01 -25.75 11.11
CA HIS A 251 -8.90 -26.60 9.91
C HIS A 251 -7.47 -26.72 9.38
N ILE A 252 -6.47 -26.30 10.16
CA ILE A 252 -5.05 -26.45 9.85
C ILE A 252 -4.48 -27.63 10.64
#